data_7add76f083c8e917819b9fa4d0fa469a
#
_entry.id   7add76f083c8e917819b9fa4d0fa469a
#
_cell.length_a   1.000
_cell.length_b   1.000
_cell.length_c   1.000
_cell.angle_alpha   90.00
_cell.angle_beta   90.00
_cell.angle_gamma   90.00
#
_symmetry.space_group_name_H-M   'P 1'
#
loop_
_entity.id
_entity.type
_entity.pdbx_description
1 polymer ?
#
loop_
_entity_poly.entity_id
_entity_poly.type
_entity_poly.pdbx_seq_one_letter_code
_entity_poly.pdbx_strand_id
1 'polypeptide(L)'
;MEETRSLAPVILFTYNRPEHTKRTIEALAANELAAETDLYVFSDAAKKDADKGKVQEIRDYVKSVQGFRQVELTATEQNYG
;
A
#
# COMPACT_ATOMS: atom_id res chain seq x y z
N MET A 1 -28.68 -8.49 2.73
CA MET A 1 -28.21 -8.50 2.60
C MET A 1 -27.67 -8.31 2.37
N GLU A 2 -27.29 -8.10 2.35
CA GLU A 2 -26.67 -7.93 2.06
C GLU A 2 -25.96 -7.80 1.78
N GLU A 3 -25.69 -7.63 1.73
CA GLU A 3 -24.94 -7.52 1.41
C GLU A 3 -24.24 -7.18 0.82
N THR A 4 -24.42 -6.89 0.78
CA THR A 4 -23.66 -6.47 0.15
C THR A 4 -22.55 -6.49 0.32
N ARG A 5 -22.00 -6.63 0.05
CA ARG A 5 -20.96 -6.68 0.08
C ARG A 5 -20.04 -5.95 -0.50
N SER A 6 -20.13 -4.86 -0.87
CA SER A 6 -19.00 -4.19 -1.37
C SER A 6 -18.20 -3.66 -0.20
N LEU A 7 -17.02 -4.15 -0.08
CA LEU A 7 -16.12 -3.68 0.95
C LEU A 7 -15.52 -2.36 0.51
N ALA A 8 -15.37 -1.44 1.44
CA ALA A 8 -14.71 -0.18 1.15
C ALA A 8 -13.25 -0.46 0.79
N PRO A 9 -12.69 0.22 -0.20
CA PRO A 9 -11.29 0.03 -0.51
C PRO A 9 -10.41 0.54 0.63
N VAL A 10 -9.25 -0.08 0.79
CA VAL A 10 -8.27 0.36 1.77
C VAL A 10 -7.29 1.29 1.08
N ILE A 11 -7.10 2.49 1.62
CA ILE A 11 -6.17 3.47 1.07
C ILE A 11 -5.04 3.64 2.07
N LEU A 12 -3.83 3.41 1.62
CA LEU A 12 -2.64 3.46 2.46
C LEU A 12 -1.67 4.48 1.90
N PHE A 13 -1.28 5.45 2.73
CA PHE A 13 -0.30 6.45 2.35
C PHE A 13 1.05 6.04 2.93
N THR A 14 2.07 6.02 2.10
CA THR A 14 3.41 5.61 2.52
C THR A 14 4.43 6.65 2.10
N TYR A 15 5.55 6.67 2.82
CA TYR A 15 6.65 7.56 2.46
C TYR A 15 7.99 6.85 2.68
N ASN A 16 8.53 6.89 3.89
CA ASN A 16 9.88 6.39 4.12
C ASN A 16 9.99 5.37 5.25
N ARG A 17 8.93 4.59 5.46
CA ARG A 17 8.90 3.59 6.52
C ARG A 17 8.58 2.21 5.95
N PRO A 18 9.55 1.58 5.29
CA PRO A 18 9.27 0.30 4.64
C PRO A 18 8.85 -0.79 5.61
N GLU A 19 9.47 -0.85 6.80
CA GLU A 19 9.10 -1.89 7.76
C GLU A 19 7.69 -1.71 8.28
N HIS A 20 7.33 -0.47 8.60
CA HIS A 20 5.98 -0.18 9.05
C HIS A 20 4.96 -0.51 7.95
N THR A 21 5.26 -0.12 6.73
CA THR A 21 4.40 -0.37 5.59
C THR A 21 4.21 -1.87 5.38
N LYS A 22 5.29 -2.64 5.45
CA LYS A 22 5.22 -4.08 5.28
C LYS A 22 4.36 -4.73 6.35
N ARG A 23 4.53 -4.33 7.60
CA ARG A 23 3.72 -4.87 8.70
C ARG A 23 2.26 -4.55 8.52
N THR A 24 1.95 -3.33 8.10
CA THR A 24 0.58 -2.92 7.90
C THR A 24 -0.08 -3.74 6.79
N ILE A 25 0.63 -3.90 5.68
CA ILE A 25 0.09 -4.65 4.55
C ILE A 25 -0.05 -6.12 4.90
N GLU A 26 0.90 -6.69 5.63
CA GLU A 26 0.81 -8.08 6.03
C GLU A 26 -0.37 -8.32 6.96
N ALA A 27 -0.60 -7.38 7.88
CA ALA A 27 -1.75 -7.49 8.77
C ALA A 27 -3.07 -7.42 8.00
N LEU A 28 -3.13 -6.54 6.99
CA LEU A 28 -4.31 -6.45 6.16
C LEU A 28 -4.50 -7.71 5.32
N ALA A 29 -3.41 -8.26 4.79
CA ALA A 29 -3.50 -9.46 3.96
C ALA A 29 -3.90 -10.69 4.77
N ALA A 30 -3.66 -10.67 6.07
CA ALA A 30 -4.05 -11.77 6.94
C ALA A 30 -5.55 -11.76 7.24
N ASN A 31 -6.25 -10.69 6.91
CA ASN A 31 -7.68 -10.59 7.12
C ASN A 31 -8.37 -11.52 6.12
N GLU A 32 -9.37 -12.28 6.58
CA GLU A 32 -10.05 -13.22 5.70
C GLU A 32 -10.83 -12.55 4.58
N LEU A 33 -11.07 -11.24 4.69
CA LEU A 33 -11.73 -10.49 3.61
C LEU A 33 -10.74 -9.84 2.65
N ALA A 34 -9.43 -10.09 2.84
CA ALA A 34 -8.43 -9.47 1.99
C ALA A 34 -8.65 -9.82 0.51
N ALA A 35 -9.04 -11.05 0.22
CA ALA A 35 -9.27 -11.48 -1.16
C ALA A 35 -10.42 -10.74 -1.83
N GLU A 36 -11.24 -10.04 -1.06
CA GLU A 36 -12.35 -9.25 -1.57
C GLU A 36 -12.09 -7.75 -1.45
N THR A 37 -10.91 -7.37 -1.03
CA THR A 37 -10.56 -5.97 -0.75
C THR A 37 -9.61 -5.43 -1.80
N ASP A 38 -9.90 -4.22 -2.29
CA ASP A 38 -8.98 -3.50 -3.16
C ASP A 38 -8.06 -2.67 -2.29
N LEU A 39 -6.76 -2.79 -2.54
CA LEU A 39 -5.75 -2.02 -1.81
C LEU A 39 -5.16 -0.97 -2.73
N TYR A 40 -5.23 0.28 -2.30
CA TYR A 40 -4.62 1.40 -3.02
C TYR A 40 -3.52 1.98 -2.17
N VAL A 41 -2.30 1.95 -2.70
CA VAL A 41 -1.14 2.46 -1.99
C VAL A 41 -0.63 3.71 -2.70
N PHE A 42 -0.53 4.80 -1.96
CA PHE A 42 -0.02 6.07 -2.46
C PHE A 42 1.37 6.28 -1.88
N SER A 43 2.36 6.36 -2.74
CA SER A 43 3.76 6.50 -2.34
C SER A 43 4.28 7.86 -2.78
N ASP A 44 4.57 8.74 -1.82
CA ASP A 44 5.14 10.04 -2.12
C ASP A 44 6.60 9.91 -2.53
N ALA A 45 7.05 10.87 -3.32
CA ALA A 45 8.45 10.93 -3.70
C ALA A 45 9.32 11.28 -2.50
N ALA A 46 10.58 10.84 -2.55
CA ALA A 46 11.52 11.12 -1.47
C ALA A 46 11.86 12.61 -1.41
N LYS A 47 11.86 13.17 -0.20
CA LYS A 47 12.31 14.55 0.02
C LYS A 47 13.82 14.64 0.06
N LYS A 48 14.48 13.59 0.53
CA LYS A 48 15.92 13.57 0.73
C LYS A 48 16.51 12.39 0.01
N ASP A 49 17.76 12.51 -0.41
CA ASP A 49 18.45 11.40 -1.06
C ASP A 49 18.49 10.18 -0.15
N ALA A 50 18.62 10.39 1.16
CA ALA A 50 18.66 9.29 2.10
C ALA A 50 17.37 8.47 2.11
N ASP A 51 16.25 9.07 1.71
CA ASP A 51 14.96 8.38 1.72
C ASP A 51 14.65 7.68 0.40
N LYS A 52 15.43 7.94 -0.64
CA LYS A 52 15.14 7.35 -1.96
C LYS A 52 15.12 5.83 -1.92
N GLY A 53 16.10 5.23 -1.22
CA GLY A 53 16.15 3.79 -1.10
C GLY A 53 14.95 3.23 -0.37
N LYS A 54 14.51 3.92 0.69
CA LYS A 54 13.36 3.48 1.47
C LYS A 54 12.08 3.57 0.67
N VAL A 55 11.91 4.65 -0.07
CA VAL A 55 10.74 4.84 -0.92
C VAL A 55 10.71 3.76 -2.00
N GLN A 56 11.86 3.49 -2.62
CA GLN A 56 11.93 2.47 -3.66
C GLN A 56 11.65 1.09 -3.10
N GLU A 57 12.15 0.81 -1.90
CA GLU A 57 11.89 -0.48 -1.25
C GLU A 57 10.40 -0.69 -1.05
N ILE A 58 9.68 0.34 -0.61
CA ILE A 58 8.23 0.26 -0.43
C ILE A 58 7.55 -0.03 -1.76
N ARG A 59 7.93 0.70 -2.80
CA ARG A 59 7.32 0.54 -4.11
C ARG A 59 7.55 -0.86 -4.67
N ASP A 60 8.76 -1.37 -4.51
CA ASP A 60 9.07 -2.73 -4.97
C ASP A 60 8.28 -3.76 -4.18
N TYR A 61 8.15 -3.57 -2.87
CA TYR A 61 7.39 -4.47 -2.04
C TYR A 61 5.93 -4.51 -2.45
N VAL A 62 5.33 -3.36 -2.67
CA VAL A 62 3.91 -3.28 -3.03
C VAL A 62 3.64 -4.01 -4.34
N LYS A 63 4.58 -3.95 -5.28
CA LYS A 63 4.42 -4.62 -6.56
C LYS A 63 4.35 -6.13 -6.42
N SER A 64 4.89 -6.68 -5.33
CA SER A 64 4.90 -8.13 -5.11
C SER A 64 3.80 -8.59 -4.15
N VAL A 65 3.00 -7.67 -3.63
CA VAL A 65 1.96 -8.02 -2.65
C VAL A 65 0.85 -8.81 -3.32
N GLN A 66 0.43 -9.88 -2.63
CA GLN A 66 -0.67 -10.73 -3.07
C GLN A 66 -1.63 -10.94 -1.92
N GLY A 67 -2.77 -11.54 -2.21
CA GLY A 67 -3.77 -11.82 -1.19
C GLY A 67 -4.92 -10.85 -1.20
N PHE A 68 -4.84 -9.78 -1.97
CA PHE A 68 -5.93 -8.83 -2.16
C PHE A 68 -6.61 -9.07 -3.50
N ARG A 69 -7.83 -8.60 -3.63
CA ARG A 69 -8.52 -8.68 -4.90
C ARG A 69 -7.78 -7.86 -5.95
N GLN A 70 -7.30 -6.70 -5.54
CA GLN A 70 -6.57 -5.81 -6.42
C GLN A 70 -5.62 -4.97 -5.59
N VAL A 71 -4.41 -4.74 -6.11
CA VAL A 71 -3.45 -3.84 -5.49
C VAL A 71 -3.02 -2.84 -6.54
N GLU A 72 -3.22 -1.55 -6.24
CA GLU A 72 -2.77 -0.48 -7.12
C GLU A 72 -1.78 0.39 -6.39
N LEU A 73 -0.67 0.67 -7.05
CA LEU A 73 0.34 1.58 -6.52
C LEU A 73 0.31 2.87 -7.32
N THR A 74 0.10 3.98 -6.64
CA THR A 74 0.21 5.29 -7.23
C THR A 74 1.48 5.93 -6.68
N ALA A 75 2.48 6.06 -7.53
CA ALA A 75 3.76 6.65 -7.15
C ALA A 75 3.80 8.08 -7.69
N THR A 76 4.00 9.05 -6.81
CA THR A 76 4.09 10.43 -7.24
C THR A 76 5.54 10.79 -7.46
N GLU A 77 5.78 11.75 -8.36
CA GLU A 77 7.12 12.23 -8.64
C GLU A 77 7.45 13.48 -7.86
N GLN A 78 6.46 14.03 -7.18
CA GLN A 78 6.63 15.18 -6.32
C GLN A 78 6.15 14.83 -4.94
N ASN A 79 6.77 15.44 -3.95
CA ASN A 79 6.35 15.25 -2.57
C ASN A 79 5.31 16.29 -2.22
N TYR A 80 4.15 15.84 -1.80
CA TYR A 80 3.04 16.72 -1.45
C TYR A 80 2.88 16.89 0.06
N GLY A 81 3.68 16.18 0.82
CA GLY A 81 3.65 16.28 2.29
C GLY A 81 4.59 17.38 2.84
#